data_175ce5f78451a69bce6132f15d05b019
#
_entry.id   175ce5f78451a69bce6132f15d05b019
#
_cell.length_a   1.000
_cell.length_b   1.000
_cell.length_c   1.000
_cell.angle_alpha   90.00
_cell.angle_beta   90.00
_cell.angle_gamma   90.00
#
_symmetry.space_group_name_H-M   'P 1'
#
loop_
_entity.id
_entity.type
_entity.pdbx_description
1 polymer ?
#
loop_
_entity_poly.entity_id
_entity_poly.type
_entity_poly.pdbx_seq_one_letter_code
_entity_poly.pdbx_strand_id
1 'polypeptide(L)'
;NMVAGVSRNNIIVGSNNEIANGVNNASIFGNYGIAERDGEVVIGGGGFGGTGKGYAQSSTITLTGVTTDATATSLFVNGDALTTIIARGTSTGSFQGFEANVMGVRTGGAAAGNVNDRIFLRATGIVFLKAESQTVTTLGSFGTVAGWTSGVGFNGNDMIFQVTGAASMDISWSCTLNIYEIKV
;
A
#
# COMPACT_ATOMS: atom_id res chain seq x y z
N ASN A 1 -19.56 1.34 16.34
CA ASN A 1 -18.21 1.84 16.10
C ASN A 1 -17.32 1.52 17.30
N MET A 2 -16.13 1.04 17.06
CA MET A 2 -15.18 0.70 18.10
C MET A 2 -13.78 1.19 17.71
N VAL A 3 -13.08 1.76 18.68
CA VAL A 3 -11.64 2.03 18.57
C VAL A 3 -10.96 1.13 19.60
N ALA A 4 -10.15 0.19 19.16
CA ALA A 4 -9.51 -0.78 20.02
C ALA A 4 -8.18 -0.23 20.59
N GLY A 5 -8.00 -0.39 21.90
CA GLY A 5 -6.74 -0.09 22.59
C GLY A 5 -6.24 1.35 22.48
N VAL A 6 -4.92 1.52 22.34
CA VAL A 6 -4.27 2.83 22.27
C VAL A 6 -4.15 3.26 20.81
N SER A 7 -5.22 3.82 20.27
CA SER A 7 -5.27 4.37 18.90
C SER A 7 -5.60 5.85 18.96
N ARG A 8 -4.99 6.68 18.07
CA ARG A 8 -5.08 8.15 18.15
C ARG A 8 -5.42 8.78 16.81
N ASN A 9 -6.06 9.95 16.87
CA ASN A 9 -6.34 10.81 15.71
C ASN A 9 -7.17 10.10 14.61
N ASN A 10 -8.15 9.29 15.02
CA ASN A 10 -8.94 8.50 14.10
C ASN A 10 -10.32 9.11 13.86
N ILE A 11 -10.90 8.90 12.68
CA ILE A 11 -12.23 9.35 12.31
C ILE A 11 -13.08 8.13 11.94
N ILE A 12 -14.26 7.99 12.53
CA ILE A 12 -15.22 6.94 12.18
C ILE A 12 -16.58 7.56 11.90
N VAL A 13 -17.07 7.38 10.68
CA VAL A 13 -18.40 7.81 10.23
C VAL A 13 -19.18 6.61 9.73
N GLY A 14 -20.37 6.40 10.26
CA GLY A 14 -21.22 5.26 9.93
C GLY A 14 -21.41 4.29 11.10
N SER A 15 -21.69 3.02 10.84
CA SER A 15 -22.05 2.04 11.87
C SER A 15 -21.22 0.77 11.80
N ASN A 16 -21.08 0.08 12.93
CA ASN A 16 -20.40 -1.21 13.04
C ASN A 16 -18.95 -1.25 12.55
N ASN A 17 -18.28 -0.09 12.52
CA ASN A 17 -16.90 0.04 12.10
C ASN A 17 -15.92 -0.24 13.25
N GLU A 18 -14.67 -0.58 12.91
CA GLU A 18 -13.61 -0.85 13.87
C GLU A 18 -12.27 -0.28 13.41
N ILE A 19 -11.57 0.37 14.35
CA ILE A 19 -10.15 0.68 14.21
C ILE A 19 -9.38 -0.27 15.10
N ALA A 20 -8.46 -1.01 14.52
CA ALA A 20 -7.66 -2.01 15.23
C ALA A 20 -6.72 -1.36 16.26
N ASN A 21 -6.28 -2.17 17.22
CA ASN A 21 -5.38 -1.70 18.27
C ASN A 21 -4.06 -1.16 17.71
N GLY A 22 -3.64 0.00 18.18
CA GLY A 22 -2.39 0.65 17.79
C GLY A 22 -2.45 1.44 16.50
N VAL A 23 -3.56 1.40 15.75
CA VAL A 23 -3.72 2.13 14.49
C VAL A 23 -4.00 3.61 14.74
N ASN A 24 -3.25 4.48 14.08
CA ASN A 24 -3.33 5.94 14.20
C ASN A 24 -3.61 6.61 12.87
N ASN A 25 -4.22 7.80 12.93
CA ASN A 25 -4.51 8.65 11.78
C ASN A 25 -5.36 7.95 10.70
N ALA A 26 -6.15 6.94 11.07
CA ALA A 26 -7.02 6.24 10.15
C ALA A 26 -8.41 6.88 10.07
N SER A 27 -9.09 6.69 8.95
CA SER A 27 -10.45 7.16 8.74
C SER A 27 -11.31 6.05 8.16
N ILE A 28 -12.52 5.87 8.69
CA ILE A 28 -13.48 4.90 8.18
C ILE A 28 -14.78 5.61 7.85
N PHE A 29 -15.30 5.37 6.65
CA PHE A 29 -16.59 5.83 6.17
C PHE A 29 -17.45 4.65 5.73
N GLY A 30 -18.73 4.63 6.12
CA GLY A 30 -19.66 3.56 5.76
C GLY A 30 -19.94 2.57 6.89
N ASN A 31 -20.22 1.32 6.55
CA ASN A 31 -20.66 0.32 7.50
C ASN A 31 -19.77 -0.92 7.46
N TYR A 32 -19.51 -1.52 8.62
CA TYR A 32 -18.71 -2.74 8.78
C TYR A 32 -17.28 -2.64 8.26
N GLY A 33 -16.72 -1.43 8.14
CA GLY A 33 -15.32 -1.21 7.79
C GLY A 33 -14.38 -1.55 8.95
N ILE A 34 -13.16 -1.97 8.64
CA ILE A 34 -12.08 -2.14 9.62
C ILE A 34 -10.79 -1.50 9.09
N ALA A 35 -10.21 -0.59 9.87
CA ALA A 35 -8.89 -0.03 9.61
C ALA A 35 -7.85 -0.78 10.45
N GLU A 36 -6.83 -1.30 9.80
CA GLU A 36 -5.77 -2.09 10.42
C GLU A 36 -4.37 -1.50 10.22
N ARG A 37 -4.27 -0.36 9.54
CA ARG A 37 -3.00 0.29 9.17
C ARG A 37 -3.02 1.77 9.51
N ASP A 38 -1.88 2.32 9.91
CA ASP A 38 -1.73 3.75 10.13
C ASP A 38 -2.01 4.54 8.84
N GLY A 39 -2.69 5.66 8.96
CA GLY A 39 -3.03 6.53 7.83
C GLY A 39 -4.01 5.94 6.82
N GLU A 40 -4.62 4.81 7.11
CA GLU A 40 -5.55 4.13 6.21
C GLU A 40 -6.90 4.87 6.11
N VAL A 41 -7.37 5.09 4.90
CA VAL A 41 -8.74 5.56 4.63
C VAL A 41 -9.56 4.39 4.11
N VAL A 42 -10.58 3.98 4.85
CA VAL A 42 -11.43 2.82 4.56
C VAL A 42 -12.83 3.27 4.16
N ILE A 43 -13.34 2.68 3.08
CA ILE A 43 -14.75 2.74 2.72
C ILE A 43 -15.35 1.35 3.00
N GLY A 44 -16.15 1.23 4.04
CA GLY A 44 -16.84 0.00 4.40
C GLY A 44 -18.07 -0.22 3.53
N GLY A 45 -18.16 -1.38 2.88
CA GLY A 45 -19.24 -1.76 1.95
C GLY A 45 -20.30 -2.69 2.57
N GLY A 46 -20.23 -2.95 3.88
CA GLY A 46 -21.12 -3.90 4.56
C GLY A 46 -20.56 -5.31 4.62
N GLY A 47 -21.37 -6.24 5.08
CA GLY A 47 -21.05 -7.66 5.15
C GLY A 47 -21.96 -8.48 4.24
N PHE A 48 -21.50 -9.62 3.75
CA PHE A 48 -22.31 -10.57 2.98
C PHE A 48 -23.23 -11.37 3.89
N GLY A 49 -24.42 -10.83 4.22
CA GLY A 49 -25.42 -11.53 5.01
C GLY A 49 -25.03 -11.86 6.47
N GLY A 50 -23.90 -11.35 6.94
CA GLY A 50 -23.36 -11.63 8.25
C GLY A 50 -22.89 -10.37 8.98
N THR A 51 -22.36 -10.56 10.18
CA THR A 51 -21.90 -9.48 11.07
C THR A 51 -20.40 -9.19 10.97
N GLY A 52 -19.72 -9.77 9.98
CA GLY A 52 -18.26 -9.65 9.83
C GLY A 52 -17.83 -8.28 9.34
N LYS A 53 -16.95 -7.63 10.09
CA LYS A 53 -16.31 -6.38 9.68
C LYS A 53 -15.21 -6.67 8.65
N GLY A 54 -15.05 -5.76 7.69
CA GLY A 54 -14.03 -5.86 6.67
C GLY A 54 -14.26 -6.95 5.61
N TYR A 55 -15.49 -7.50 5.50
CA TYR A 55 -15.79 -8.51 4.50
C TYR A 55 -15.91 -7.95 3.09
N ALA A 56 -16.34 -6.71 2.96
CA ALA A 56 -16.34 -5.97 1.69
C ALA A 56 -15.91 -4.54 1.98
N GLN A 57 -14.72 -4.17 1.56
CA GLN A 57 -14.23 -2.80 1.73
C GLN A 57 -13.21 -2.43 0.69
N SER A 58 -13.02 -1.13 0.52
CA SER A 58 -11.85 -0.58 -0.16
C SER A 58 -11.05 0.28 0.80
N SER A 59 -9.73 0.26 0.63
CA SER A 59 -8.80 1.04 1.44
C SER A 59 -7.84 1.81 0.56
N THR A 60 -7.46 3.01 1.01
CA THR A 60 -6.39 3.80 0.39
C THR A 60 -5.31 4.08 1.42
N ILE A 61 -4.03 3.87 1.02
CA ILE A 61 -2.87 4.08 1.88
C ILE A 61 -1.79 4.79 1.07
N THR A 62 -1.08 5.73 1.71
CA THR A 62 0.12 6.35 1.12
C THR A 62 1.37 5.69 1.70
N LEU A 63 2.26 5.24 0.81
CA LEU A 63 3.53 4.62 1.15
C LEU A 63 4.66 5.47 0.61
N THR A 64 5.78 5.50 1.33
CA THR A 64 6.99 6.21 0.92
C THR A 64 8.24 5.39 1.18
N GLY A 65 9.33 5.73 0.50
CA GLY A 65 10.64 5.11 0.74
C GLY A 65 11.71 5.69 -0.17
N VAL A 66 12.93 5.22 0.01
CA VAL A 66 14.11 5.66 -0.76
C VAL A 66 14.87 4.42 -1.22
N THR A 67 15.35 4.43 -2.45
CA THR A 67 16.34 3.47 -2.96
C THR A 67 17.63 4.19 -3.31
N THR A 68 18.77 3.52 -3.09
CA THR A 68 20.11 4.02 -3.44
C THR A 68 20.81 3.16 -4.48
N ASP A 69 20.18 2.03 -4.83
CA ASP A 69 20.70 1.05 -5.75
C ASP A 69 19.57 0.32 -6.51
N ALA A 70 19.92 -0.77 -7.22
CA ALA A 70 18.99 -1.60 -7.97
C ALA A 70 18.36 -2.74 -7.17
N THR A 71 18.43 -2.69 -5.83
CA THR A 71 17.82 -3.69 -4.96
C THR A 71 16.33 -3.36 -4.76
N ALA A 72 15.47 -4.36 -4.83
CA ALA A 72 14.06 -4.19 -4.52
C ALA A 72 13.89 -3.79 -3.05
N THR A 73 13.26 -2.66 -2.81
CA THR A 73 13.08 -2.05 -1.49
C THR A 73 11.61 -1.87 -1.17
N SER A 74 11.19 -2.27 0.02
CA SER A 74 9.80 -2.09 0.46
C SER A 74 9.49 -0.62 0.73
N LEU A 75 8.30 -0.19 0.32
CA LEU A 75 7.73 1.09 0.74
C LEU A 75 6.93 0.90 2.02
N PHE A 76 6.92 1.91 2.86
CA PHE A 76 6.30 1.88 4.17
C PHE A 76 5.33 3.03 4.36
N VAL A 77 4.37 2.84 5.26
CA VAL A 77 3.56 3.94 5.77
C VAL A 77 4.50 4.90 6.53
N ASN A 78 4.44 6.18 6.21
CA ASN A 78 5.31 7.22 6.78
C ASN A 78 6.82 7.05 6.54
N GLY A 79 7.24 6.18 5.61
CA GLY A 79 8.65 5.92 5.33
C GLY A 79 9.41 5.19 6.44
N ASP A 80 8.72 4.67 7.45
CA ASP A 80 9.31 3.98 8.61
C ASP A 80 9.23 2.47 8.44
N ALA A 81 10.37 1.79 8.50
CA ALA A 81 10.48 0.34 8.38
C ALA A 81 9.73 -0.45 9.48
N LEU A 82 9.35 0.17 10.58
CA LEU A 82 8.58 -0.45 11.66
C LEU A 82 7.08 -0.52 11.36
N THR A 83 6.59 0.28 10.44
CA THR A 83 5.19 0.27 9.99
C THR A 83 5.05 -0.44 8.65
N THR A 84 5.62 -1.62 8.55
CA THR A 84 5.36 -2.46 7.38
C THR A 84 3.91 -2.79 7.36
N ILE A 85 3.29 -2.63 6.21
CA ILE A 85 2.41 -3.63 5.80
C ILE A 85 1.09 -3.29 5.29
N ILE A 86 0.90 -3.90 4.24
CA ILE A 86 -0.28 -3.83 3.45
C ILE A 86 -1.18 -5.04 3.62
N ALA A 87 -0.76 -6.08 4.29
CA ALA A 87 -1.56 -7.26 4.24
C ALA A 87 -2.39 -7.49 5.47
N ARG A 88 -3.61 -7.84 5.25
CA ARG A 88 -4.29 -8.81 6.10
C ARG A 88 -3.79 -10.17 5.72
N GLY A 89 -3.41 -10.93 6.74
CA GLY A 89 -2.94 -12.28 6.57
C GLY A 89 -3.74 -13.03 5.53
N THR A 90 -3.07 -13.74 4.70
CA THR A 90 -3.62 -14.59 3.66
C THR A 90 -4.35 -15.78 4.27
N SER A 91 -5.37 -15.51 5.10
CA SER A 91 -6.28 -16.56 5.57
C SER A 91 -7.08 -17.06 4.38
N THR A 92 -7.31 -18.36 4.37
CA THR A 92 -8.27 -18.99 3.45
C THR A 92 -9.55 -18.17 3.41
N GLY A 93 -9.91 -17.67 2.24
CA GLY A 93 -11.15 -16.91 2.04
C GLY A 93 -11.00 -15.39 1.88
N SER A 94 -9.78 -14.81 1.89
CA SER A 94 -9.61 -13.40 1.52
C SER A 94 -9.06 -13.27 0.11
N PHE A 95 -9.71 -12.44 -0.68
CA PHE A 95 -9.30 -12.05 -2.02
C PHE A 95 -9.06 -10.55 -2.05
N GLN A 96 -7.92 -10.13 -2.56
CA GLN A 96 -7.55 -8.73 -2.63
C GLN A 96 -7.22 -8.35 -4.07
N GLY A 97 -7.88 -7.31 -4.57
CA GLY A 97 -7.44 -6.57 -5.74
C GLY A 97 -6.65 -5.34 -5.31
N PHE A 98 -5.71 -4.88 -6.10
CA PHE A 98 -4.99 -3.64 -5.83
C PHE A 98 -4.75 -2.79 -7.08
N GLU A 99 -4.63 -1.50 -6.83
CA GLU A 99 -4.16 -0.51 -7.79
C GLU A 99 -3.19 0.44 -7.05
N ALA A 100 -1.98 0.57 -7.57
CA ALA A 100 -0.95 1.44 -7.04
C ALA A 100 -0.50 2.46 -8.07
N ASN A 101 -0.49 3.73 -7.69
CA ASN A 101 0.08 4.82 -8.46
C ASN A 101 1.39 5.23 -7.79
N VAL A 102 2.50 5.05 -8.49
CA VAL A 102 3.86 5.17 -7.95
C VAL A 102 4.63 6.26 -8.68
N MET A 103 5.17 7.17 -7.93
CA MET A 103 6.07 8.21 -8.43
C MET A 103 7.47 8.00 -7.86
N GLY A 104 8.47 7.97 -8.73
CA GLY A 104 9.89 7.99 -8.36
C GLY A 104 10.55 9.26 -8.88
N VAL A 105 11.35 9.91 -8.03
CA VAL A 105 12.12 11.10 -8.38
C VAL A 105 13.55 10.92 -7.91
N ARG A 106 14.52 11.10 -8.81
CA ARG A 106 15.93 11.08 -8.46
C ARG A 106 16.30 12.33 -7.65
N THR A 107 16.92 12.09 -6.50
CA THR A 107 17.36 13.14 -5.59
C THR A 107 18.88 13.26 -5.51
N GLY A 108 19.62 12.23 -6.01
CA GLY A 108 21.07 12.21 -5.95
C GLY A 108 21.70 10.99 -6.61
N GLY A 109 22.90 10.63 -6.12
CA GLY A 109 23.68 9.48 -6.57
C GLY A 109 24.66 9.79 -7.68
N ALA A 110 25.67 8.92 -7.85
CA ALA A 110 26.81 9.13 -8.77
C ALA A 110 26.57 8.62 -10.22
N ALA A 111 25.45 7.93 -10.48
CA ALA A 111 25.14 7.42 -11.81
C ALA A 111 24.92 8.53 -12.84
N ALA A 112 25.04 8.18 -14.12
CA ALA A 112 24.68 9.08 -15.22
C ALA A 112 23.20 9.49 -15.16
N GLY A 113 22.86 10.66 -15.70
CA GLY A 113 21.53 11.27 -15.66
C GLY A 113 21.49 12.50 -14.75
N ASN A 114 20.32 13.03 -14.51
CA ASN A 114 20.16 14.29 -13.77
C ASN A 114 19.32 14.09 -12.51
N VAL A 115 19.59 14.91 -11.49
CA VAL A 115 18.65 15.12 -10.39
C VAL A 115 17.34 15.63 -11.00
N ASN A 116 16.21 15.12 -10.48
CA ASN A 116 14.84 15.29 -11.01
C ASN A 116 14.49 14.41 -12.22
N ASP A 117 15.33 13.47 -12.66
CA ASP A 117 14.85 12.35 -13.47
C ASP A 117 13.69 11.66 -12.72
N ARG A 118 12.60 11.36 -13.40
CA ARG A 118 11.36 10.93 -12.73
C ARG A 118 10.56 9.94 -13.56
N ILE A 119 9.79 9.12 -12.86
CA ILE A 119 8.90 8.13 -13.46
C ILE A 119 7.55 8.14 -12.76
N PHE A 120 6.51 7.85 -13.52
CA PHE A 120 5.19 7.57 -13.00
C PHE A 120 4.75 6.19 -13.49
N LEU A 121 4.53 5.28 -12.54
CA LEU A 121 4.15 3.89 -12.76
C LEU A 121 2.74 3.64 -12.23
N ARG A 122 2.03 2.73 -12.86
CA ARG A 122 0.81 2.14 -12.34
C ARG A 122 0.98 0.63 -12.26
N ALA A 123 0.79 0.07 -11.08
CA ALA A 123 0.72 -1.36 -10.85
C ALA A 123 -0.70 -1.75 -10.49
N THR A 124 -1.23 -2.78 -11.13
CA THR A 124 -2.57 -3.32 -10.85
C THR A 124 -2.49 -4.84 -10.77
N GLY A 125 -3.31 -5.43 -9.94
CA GLY A 125 -3.29 -6.88 -9.82
C GLY A 125 -4.23 -7.43 -8.77
N ILE A 126 -4.07 -8.72 -8.55
CA ILE A 126 -4.79 -9.49 -7.54
C ILE A 126 -3.81 -10.28 -6.68
N VAL A 127 -4.18 -10.48 -5.43
CA VAL A 127 -3.43 -11.29 -4.46
C VAL A 127 -4.38 -12.30 -3.82
N PHE A 128 -3.98 -13.57 -3.81
CA PHE A 128 -4.70 -14.65 -3.16
C PHE A 128 -3.71 -15.68 -2.61
N LEU A 129 -3.76 -15.97 -1.31
CA LEU A 129 -2.93 -17.00 -0.65
C LEU A 129 -1.43 -16.93 -1.01
N LYS A 130 -0.81 -15.76 -0.94
CA LYS A 130 0.59 -15.52 -1.32
C LYS A 130 0.91 -15.70 -2.81
N ALA A 131 -0.10 -15.86 -3.64
CA ALA A 131 0.03 -15.79 -5.08
C ALA A 131 -0.41 -14.43 -5.58
N GLU A 132 0.28 -13.93 -6.58
CA GLU A 132 -0.02 -12.65 -7.20
C GLU A 132 -0.13 -12.79 -8.72
N SER A 133 -0.97 -11.95 -9.30
CA SER A 133 -0.93 -11.67 -10.73
C SER A 133 -1.00 -10.16 -10.87
N GLN A 134 0.06 -9.58 -11.44
CA GLN A 134 0.18 -8.13 -11.54
C GLN A 134 0.68 -7.67 -12.89
N THR A 135 0.32 -6.45 -13.25
CA THR A 135 0.82 -5.73 -14.42
C THR A 135 1.35 -4.38 -13.97
N VAL A 136 2.56 -4.04 -14.40
CA VAL A 136 3.16 -2.72 -14.18
C VAL A 136 3.27 -1.98 -15.51
N THR A 137 2.77 -0.77 -15.55
CA THR A 137 2.77 0.09 -16.74
C THR A 137 3.45 1.42 -16.42
N THR A 138 4.39 1.84 -17.25
CA THR A 138 4.92 3.20 -17.20
C THR A 138 3.91 4.14 -17.84
N LEU A 139 3.37 5.07 -17.06
CA LEU A 139 2.44 6.09 -17.52
C LEU A 139 3.16 7.32 -18.08
N GLY A 140 4.38 7.59 -17.60
CA GLY A 140 5.21 8.67 -18.06
C GLY A 140 6.59 8.64 -17.41
N SER A 141 7.58 9.18 -18.10
CA SER A 141 8.94 9.30 -17.57
C SER A 141 9.63 10.51 -18.15
N PHE A 142 10.64 11.00 -17.46
CA PHE A 142 11.52 12.08 -17.90
C PHE A 142 12.94 11.80 -17.39
N GLY A 143 13.92 11.84 -18.32
CA GLY A 143 15.31 11.59 -18.01
C GLY A 143 15.71 10.11 -18.03
N THR A 144 16.75 9.75 -17.28
CA THR A 144 17.34 8.41 -17.24
C THR A 144 16.68 7.57 -16.16
N VAL A 145 15.68 6.79 -16.55
CA VAL A 145 14.84 5.98 -15.62
C VAL A 145 14.82 4.48 -15.99
N ALA A 146 15.76 4.04 -16.81
CA ALA A 146 15.83 2.63 -17.21
C ALA A 146 16.01 1.72 -16.01
N GLY A 147 15.22 0.66 -15.93
CA GLY A 147 15.25 -0.32 -14.83
C GLY A 147 14.45 0.07 -13.59
N TRP A 148 13.89 1.29 -13.52
CA TRP A 148 13.01 1.65 -12.41
C TRP A 148 11.67 0.94 -12.56
N THR A 149 11.26 0.25 -11.51
CA THR A 149 9.99 -0.49 -11.50
C THR A 149 9.36 -0.54 -10.11
N SER A 150 8.16 -1.07 -10.05
CA SER A 150 7.41 -1.27 -8.81
C SER A 150 6.60 -2.56 -8.88
N GLY A 151 6.15 -3.05 -7.76
CA GLY A 151 5.28 -4.22 -7.72
C GLY A 151 4.98 -4.70 -6.31
N VAL A 152 4.22 -5.76 -6.24
CA VAL A 152 3.91 -6.47 -5.00
C VAL A 152 4.95 -7.57 -4.77
N GLY A 153 5.33 -7.75 -3.53
CA GLY A 153 6.09 -8.89 -3.04
C GLY A 153 5.47 -9.40 -1.74
N PHE A 154 6.14 -10.37 -1.11
CA PHE A 154 5.68 -10.94 0.15
C PHE A 154 6.80 -10.97 1.19
N ASN A 155 6.45 -10.69 2.43
CA ASN A 155 7.27 -10.92 3.61
C ASN A 155 6.50 -11.87 4.54
N GLY A 156 6.86 -13.15 4.53
CA GLY A 156 6.10 -14.17 5.22
C GLY A 156 4.69 -14.33 4.63
N ASN A 157 3.67 -13.97 5.40
CA ASN A 157 2.27 -13.99 4.97
C ASN A 157 1.75 -12.61 4.54
N ASP A 158 2.60 -11.59 4.63
CA ASP A 158 2.20 -10.22 4.42
C ASP A 158 2.55 -9.77 3.00
N MET A 159 1.59 -9.17 2.32
CA MET A 159 1.82 -8.46 1.07
C MET A 159 2.60 -7.20 1.35
N ILE A 160 3.67 -6.96 0.64
CA ILE A 160 4.45 -5.73 0.69
C ILE A 160 4.46 -5.07 -0.68
N PHE A 161 4.55 -3.76 -0.72
CA PHE A 161 4.75 -3.03 -1.97
C PHE A 161 6.21 -2.62 -2.10
N GLN A 162 6.83 -2.97 -3.21
CA GLN A 162 8.25 -2.78 -3.46
C GLN A 162 8.50 -1.90 -4.68
N VAL A 163 9.62 -1.21 -4.65
CA VAL A 163 10.17 -0.45 -5.78
C VAL A 163 11.60 -0.88 -6.03
N THR A 164 12.04 -0.77 -7.26
CA THR A 164 13.43 -0.98 -7.64
C THR A 164 13.94 0.26 -8.33
N GLY A 165 15.03 0.81 -7.83
CA GLY A 165 15.73 1.94 -8.44
C GLY A 165 16.80 1.49 -9.44
N ALA A 166 17.88 2.24 -9.54
CA ALA A 166 19.03 1.90 -10.35
C ALA A 166 20.32 2.06 -9.54
N ALA A 167 21.38 1.36 -9.98
CA ALA A 167 22.66 1.39 -9.30
C ALA A 167 23.20 2.83 -9.17
N SER A 168 23.65 3.19 -7.97
CA SER A 168 24.23 4.50 -7.65
C SER A 168 23.28 5.69 -7.91
N MET A 169 21.98 5.49 -7.80
CA MET A 169 20.96 6.54 -7.86
C MET A 169 20.18 6.60 -6.54
N ASP A 170 20.12 7.78 -5.95
CA ASP A 170 19.24 8.05 -4.82
C ASP A 170 17.88 8.48 -5.37
N ILE A 171 16.84 7.68 -5.10
CA ILE A 171 15.49 7.91 -5.62
C ILE A 171 14.52 7.93 -4.47
N SER A 172 13.76 9.01 -4.36
CA SER A 172 12.64 9.11 -3.43
C SER A 172 11.36 8.63 -4.13
N TRP A 173 10.60 7.79 -3.43
CA TRP A 173 9.40 7.15 -3.92
C TRP A 173 8.19 7.53 -3.09
N SER A 174 7.07 7.71 -3.77
CA SER A 174 5.75 7.86 -3.17
C SER A 174 4.76 6.96 -3.93
N CYS A 175 3.93 6.26 -3.20
CA CYS A 175 2.91 5.37 -3.74
C CYS A 175 1.57 5.63 -3.07
N THR A 176 0.53 5.86 -3.86
CA THR A 176 -0.85 5.75 -3.40
C THR A 176 -1.36 4.37 -3.79
N LEU A 177 -1.67 3.55 -2.78
CA LEU A 177 -2.14 2.19 -2.95
C LEU A 177 -3.62 2.10 -2.58
N ASN A 178 -4.43 1.66 -3.52
CA ASN A 178 -5.82 1.28 -3.30
C ASN A 178 -5.91 -0.24 -3.21
N ILE A 179 -6.61 -0.73 -2.20
CA ILE A 179 -6.83 -2.16 -1.96
C ILE A 179 -8.33 -2.40 -1.94
N TYR A 180 -8.77 -3.43 -2.63
CA TYR A 180 -10.16 -3.89 -2.68
C TYR A 180 -10.21 -5.26 -2.03
N GLU A 181 -10.97 -5.43 -0.96
CA GLU A 181 -10.98 -6.65 -0.16
C GLU A 181 -12.36 -7.29 -0.16
N ILE A 182 -12.38 -8.61 -0.41
CA ILE A 182 -13.55 -9.46 -0.21
C ILE A 182 -13.11 -10.65 0.64
N LYS A 183 -13.85 -10.89 1.73
CA LYS A 183 -13.72 -12.10 2.56
C LYS A 183 -14.98 -12.94 2.40
N VAL A 184 -14.81 -14.24 2.27
CA VAL A 184 -15.89 -15.23 2.16
C VAL A 184 -15.73 -16.28 3.25
#